data_5b75f596bc2d5dec2443b1cf71526303
#
_entry.id   5b75f596bc2d5dec2443b1cf71526303
#
_cell.length_a   1.000
_cell.length_b   1.000
_cell.length_c   1.000
_cell.angle_alpha   90.00
_cell.angle_beta   90.00
_cell.angle_gamma   90.00
#
_symmetry.space_group_name_H-M   'P 1'
#
loop_
_entity.id
_entity.type
_entity.pdbx_description
1 polymer ?
#
loop_
_entity_poly.entity_id
_entity_poly.type
_entity_poly.pdbx_seq_one_letter_code
_entity_poly.pdbx_strand_id
1 'polypeptide(L)'
;MPARDHAIAATAALDAWNMAFNRADAAAVARLYAAEARFLPATHQVIEGPAAVEAFFTPMLAQGVTGHTNELVTSGDDGSLVYCGSRWTVRVPKEGGATATASGFATHVFRRDADGSLKILLHTFN
;
A
#
# COMPACT_ATOMS: atom_id res chain seq x y z
N MET A 1 -0.84 -23.45 -12.04
CA MET A 1 -1.47 -22.39 -11.22
C MET A 1 -2.42 -21.60 -12.08
N PRO A 2 -3.66 -21.42 -11.63
CA PRO A 2 -4.55 -20.53 -12.35
C PRO A 2 -3.97 -19.12 -12.44
N ALA A 3 -4.14 -18.48 -13.58
CA ALA A 3 -3.59 -17.14 -13.81
C ALA A 3 -4.12 -16.11 -12.82
N ARG A 4 -5.29 -16.36 -12.22
CA ARG A 4 -5.91 -15.42 -11.27
C ARG A 4 -5.37 -15.50 -9.85
N ASP A 5 -4.50 -16.48 -9.53
CA ASP A 5 -3.97 -16.62 -8.17
C ASP A 5 -3.21 -15.37 -7.74
N HIS A 6 -2.45 -14.75 -8.65
CA HIS A 6 -1.75 -13.51 -8.34
C HIS A 6 -2.74 -12.37 -8.06
N ALA A 7 -3.87 -12.33 -8.76
CA ALA A 7 -4.88 -11.29 -8.52
C ALA A 7 -5.52 -11.46 -7.14
N ILE A 8 -5.83 -12.70 -6.75
CA ILE A 8 -6.39 -12.98 -5.42
C ILE A 8 -5.40 -12.59 -4.33
N ALA A 9 -4.13 -12.98 -4.49
CA ALA A 9 -3.08 -12.68 -3.51
C ALA A 9 -2.84 -11.17 -3.41
N ALA A 10 -2.76 -10.47 -4.55
CA ALA A 10 -2.57 -9.03 -4.55
C ALA A 10 -3.75 -8.30 -3.88
N THR A 11 -4.98 -8.71 -4.18
CA THR A 11 -6.17 -8.11 -3.58
C THR A 11 -6.14 -8.29 -2.07
N ALA A 12 -5.80 -9.49 -1.57
CA ALA A 12 -5.73 -9.73 -0.14
C ALA A 12 -4.66 -8.86 0.53
N ALA A 13 -3.51 -8.68 -0.13
CA ALA A 13 -2.44 -7.83 0.40
C ALA A 13 -2.86 -6.36 0.44
N LEU A 14 -3.53 -5.88 -0.61
CA LEU A 14 -4.05 -4.50 -0.64
C LEU A 14 -5.13 -4.29 0.42
N ASP A 15 -6.00 -5.27 0.64
CA ASP A 15 -7.04 -5.19 1.67
C ASP A 15 -6.42 -5.12 3.07
N ALA A 16 -5.37 -5.90 3.33
CA ALA A 16 -4.67 -5.85 4.62
C ALA A 16 -4.06 -4.47 4.85
N TRP A 17 -3.49 -3.88 3.79
CA TRP A 17 -2.93 -2.53 3.85
C TRP A 17 -4.02 -1.51 4.17
N ASN A 18 -5.15 -1.59 3.45
CA ASN A 18 -6.28 -0.68 3.68
C ASN A 18 -6.80 -0.77 5.11
N MET A 19 -6.91 -1.99 5.64
CA MET A 19 -7.38 -2.18 7.02
C MET A 19 -6.46 -1.53 8.03
N ALA A 20 -5.16 -1.71 7.89
CA ALA A 20 -4.17 -1.11 8.79
C ALA A 20 -4.21 0.42 8.70
N PHE A 21 -4.22 0.94 7.48
CA PHE A 21 -4.27 2.38 7.23
C PHE A 21 -5.53 3.00 7.83
N ASN A 22 -6.68 2.38 7.58
CA ASN A 22 -7.98 2.93 8.00
C ASN A 22 -8.20 2.80 9.52
N ARG A 23 -7.41 1.95 10.20
CA ARG A 23 -7.35 1.88 11.66
C ARG A 23 -6.40 2.92 12.24
N ALA A 24 -5.73 3.71 11.42
CA ALA A 24 -4.69 4.65 11.83
C ALA A 24 -3.51 3.95 12.54
N ASP A 25 -3.14 2.77 12.06
CA ASP A 25 -2.08 1.95 12.64
C ASP A 25 -0.86 1.93 11.73
N ALA A 26 -0.03 2.97 11.84
CA ALA A 26 1.16 3.11 11.00
C ALA A 26 2.14 1.95 11.17
N ALA A 27 2.27 1.41 12.38
CA ALA A 27 3.14 0.27 12.62
C ALA A 27 2.65 -0.98 11.88
N ALA A 28 1.33 -1.20 11.84
CA ALA A 28 0.76 -2.31 11.10
C ALA A 28 0.95 -2.14 9.59
N VAL A 29 0.81 -0.91 9.07
CA VAL A 29 1.10 -0.62 7.67
C VAL A 29 2.56 -0.99 7.38
N ALA A 30 3.49 -0.53 8.21
CA ALA A 30 4.92 -0.76 8.01
C ALA A 30 5.29 -2.24 8.01
N ARG A 31 4.61 -3.05 8.82
CA ARG A 31 4.89 -4.49 8.89
C ARG A 31 4.58 -5.25 7.60
N LEU A 32 3.83 -4.64 6.69
CA LEU A 32 3.53 -5.25 5.40
C LEU A 32 4.64 -5.07 4.36
N TYR A 33 5.67 -4.29 4.70
CA TYR A 33 6.80 -4.01 3.82
C TYR A 33 7.98 -4.91 4.17
N ALA A 34 8.69 -5.36 3.12
CA ALA A 34 9.92 -6.13 3.30
C ALA A 34 11.00 -5.25 3.92
N ALA A 35 11.99 -5.88 4.58
CA ALA A 35 13.08 -5.12 5.21
C ALA A 35 13.82 -4.23 4.21
N GLU A 36 13.97 -4.71 2.96
CA GLU A 36 14.66 -3.98 1.90
C GLU A 36 13.73 -3.18 1.00
N ALA A 37 12.49 -2.97 1.41
CA ALA A 37 11.49 -2.30 0.59
C ALA A 37 11.86 -0.87 0.24
N ARG A 38 11.40 -0.44 -0.93
CA ARG A 38 11.49 0.94 -1.39
C ARG A 38 10.09 1.47 -1.61
N PHE A 39 9.84 2.67 -1.10
CA PHE A 39 8.55 3.34 -1.26
C PHE A 39 8.80 4.71 -1.88
N LEU A 40 8.14 4.97 -3.01
CA LEU A 40 8.30 6.20 -3.78
C LEU A 40 6.96 6.93 -3.82
N PRO A 41 6.67 7.76 -2.82
CA PRO A 41 5.41 8.50 -2.81
C PRO A 41 5.42 9.68 -3.79
N ALA A 42 4.24 10.28 -3.99
CA ALA A 42 4.07 11.41 -4.89
C ALA A 42 4.88 12.65 -4.46
N THR A 43 5.42 12.67 -3.26
CA THR A 43 6.29 13.74 -2.75
C THR A 43 7.71 13.68 -3.31
N HIS A 44 8.01 12.68 -4.15
CA HIS A 44 9.31 12.49 -4.79
C HIS A 44 10.44 12.15 -3.80
N GLN A 45 10.09 11.52 -2.68
CA GLN A 45 11.06 11.00 -1.73
C GLN A 45 11.38 9.54 -2.06
N VAL A 46 12.53 9.08 -1.61
CA VAL A 46 12.86 7.65 -1.60
C VAL A 46 12.86 7.20 -0.14
N ILE A 47 11.91 6.34 0.21
CA ILE A 47 11.73 5.87 1.59
C ILE A 47 12.13 4.40 1.63
N GLU A 48 13.04 4.05 2.52
CA GLU A 48 13.62 2.72 2.55
C GLU A 48 13.33 2.02 3.87
N GLY A 49 12.68 0.88 3.77
CA GLY A 49 12.45 -0.02 4.88
C GLY A 49 11.24 0.33 5.74
N PRO A 50 10.79 -0.63 6.57
CA PRO A 50 9.57 -0.46 7.37
C PRO A 50 9.59 0.71 8.34
N ALA A 51 10.72 0.98 9.03
CA ALA A 51 10.78 2.07 10.00
C ALA A 51 10.54 3.42 9.32
N ALA A 52 11.12 3.65 8.15
CA ALA A 52 10.93 4.89 7.40
C ALA A 52 9.51 4.98 6.84
N VAL A 53 8.90 3.86 6.44
CA VAL A 53 7.51 3.82 6.01
C VAL A 53 6.59 4.21 7.17
N GLU A 54 6.83 3.67 8.35
CA GLU A 54 6.04 4.04 9.54
C GLU A 54 6.14 5.52 9.83
N ALA A 55 7.36 6.07 9.78
CA ALA A 55 7.59 7.49 10.02
C ALA A 55 6.88 8.38 8.99
N PHE A 56 6.78 7.90 7.75
CA PHE A 56 6.07 8.64 6.69
C PHE A 56 4.57 8.71 6.97
N PHE A 57 3.96 7.59 7.37
CA PHE A 57 2.50 7.54 7.53
C PHE A 57 2.01 8.06 8.88
N THR A 58 2.85 8.06 9.91
CA THR A 58 2.43 8.47 11.26
C THR A 58 1.77 9.86 11.29
N PRO A 59 2.38 10.93 10.75
CA PRO A 59 1.73 12.24 10.77
C PRO A 59 0.47 12.30 9.91
N MET A 60 0.46 11.59 8.78
CA MET A 60 -0.69 11.56 7.88
C MET A 60 -1.91 10.95 8.59
N LEU A 61 -1.72 9.83 9.27
CA LEU A 61 -2.80 9.17 9.99
C LEU A 61 -3.23 9.97 11.21
N ALA A 62 -2.30 10.64 11.89
CA ALA A 62 -2.61 11.51 13.00
C ALA A 62 -3.47 12.70 12.58
N GLN A 63 -3.35 13.14 11.34
CA GLN A 63 -4.16 14.24 10.79
C GLN A 63 -5.56 13.79 10.37
N GLY A 64 -5.86 12.50 10.44
CA GLY A 64 -7.19 11.99 10.15
C GLY A 64 -7.42 11.55 8.70
N VAL A 65 -6.37 11.40 7.89
CA VAL A 65 -6.49 10.83 6.54
C VAL A 65 -6.97 9.39 6.70
N THR A 66 -8.04 9.02 6.01
CA THR A 66 -8.69 7.72 6.18
C THR A 66 -9.55 7.37 4.97
N GLY A 67 -10.24 6.23 5.05
CA GLY A 67 -11.14 5.81 3.98
C GLY A 67 -10.39 5.36 2.73
N HIS A 68 -9.19 4.82 2.91
CA HIS A 68 -8.37 4.36 1.80
C HIS A 68 -8.97 3.11 1.18
N THR A 69 -9.12 3.12 -0.14
CA THR A 69 -9.57 1.96 -0.92
C THR A 69 -8.62 1.73 -2.09
N ASN A 70 -8.54 0.49 -2.52
CA ASN A 70 -7.81 0.09 -3.72
C ASN A 70 -8.73 -0.73 -4.62
N GLU A 71 -8.71 -0.41 -5.91
CA GLU A 71 -9.35 -1.23 -6.94
C GLU A 71 -8.25 -1.81 -7.81
N LEU A 72 -8.13 -3.13 -7.84
CA LEU A 72 -7.12 -3.80 -8.65
C LEU A 72 -7.43 -3.56 -10.13
N VAL A 73 -6.45 -3.07 -10.89
CA VAL A 73 -6.60 -2.80 -12.31
C VAL A 73 -5.88 -3.86 -13.14
N THR A 74 -4.71 -4.27 -12.69
CA THR A 74 -3.89 -5.27 -13.40
C THR A 74 -3.00 -5.98 -12.40
N SER A 75 -2.61 -7.22 -12.73
CA SER A 75 -1.68 -7.98 -11.91
C SER A 75 -0.99 -9.05 -12.73
N GLY A 76 0.12 -9.53 -12.21
CA GLY A 76 0.87 -10.62 -12.81
C GLY A 76 1.91 -11.16 -11.83
N ASP A 77 2.59 -12.24 -12.22
CA ASP A 77 3.68 -12.77 -11.40
C ASP A 77 4.67 -13.55 -12.27
N ASP A 78 5.83 -13.86 -11.67
CA ASP A 78 6.83 -14.75 -12.26
C ASP A 78 7.11 -15.93 -11.31
N GLY A 79 6.25 -16.15 -10.32
CA GLY A 79 6.43 -17.17 -9.29
C GLY A 79 6.98 -16.61 -8.00
N SER A 80 8.06 -15.88 -8.02
CA SER A 80 8.69 -15.32 -6.82
C SER A 80 8.22 -13.90 -6.51
N LEU A 81 7.90 -13.12 -7.55
CA LEU A 81 7.38 -11.76 -7.40
C LEU A 81 5.96 -11.69 -7.94
N VAL A 82 5.13 -10.95 -7.24
CA VAL A 82 3.78 -10.60 -7.69
C VAL A 82 3.76 -9.09 -7.87
N TYR A 83 3.22 -8.62 -8.97
CA TYR A 83 3.07 -7.18 -9.18
C TYR A 83 1.62 -6.83 -9.46
N CYS A 84 1.23 -5.61 -9.13
CA CYS A 84 -0.10 -5.12 -9.46
C CYS A 84 -0.11 -3.62 -9.64
N GLY A 85 -1.08 -3.16 -10.43
CA GLY A 85 -1.48 -1.77 -10.48
C GLY A 85 -2.88 -1.64 -9.93
N SER A 86 -3.13 -0.61 -9.15
CA SER A 86 -4.43 -0.36 -8.57
C SER A 86 -4.79 1.11 -8.67
N ARG A 87 -6.10 1.38 -8.61
CA ARG A 87 -6.61 2.73 -8.47
C ARG A 87 -6.98 2.93 -7.01
N TRP A 88 -6.41 3.97 -6.38
CA TRP A 88 -6.65 4.23 -4.96
C TRP A 88 -7.44 5.50 -4.77
N THR A 89 -8.21 5.56 -3.68
CA THR A 89 -8.87 6.77 -3.21
C THR A 89 -8.70 6.88 -1.69
N VAL A 90 -8.75 8.10 -1.19
CA VAL A 90 -8.63 8.37 0.24
C VAL A 90 -9.35 9.67 0.57
N ARG A 91 -9.82 9.79 1.80
CA ARG A 91 -10.42 11.04 2.30
C ARG A 91 -9.40 11.81 3.12
N VAL A 92 -9.27 13.09 2.79
CA VAL A 92 -8.32 13.99 3.44
C VAL A 92 -9.12 15.10 4.14
N PRO A 93 -8.95 15.28 5.47
CA PRO A 93 -9.62 16.36 6.17
C PRO A 93 -9.18 17.74 5.66
N LYS A 94 -10.13 18.66 5.60
CA LYS A 94 -9.92 20.05 5.24
C LYS A 94 -10.42 20.94 6.35
N GLU A 95 -10.12 22.22 6.26
CA GLU A 95 -10.58 23.20 7.24
C GLU A 95 -12.10 23.22 7.32
N GLY A 96 -12.63 23.53 8.52
CA GLY A 96 -14.06 23.65 8.73
C GLY A 96 -14.80 22.31 8.79
N GLY A 97 -14.11 21.20 8.98
CA GLY A 97 -14.73 19.87 9.07
C GLY A 97 -15.08 19.24 7.73
N ALA A 98 -14.75 19.90 6.61
CA ALA A 98 -14.95 19.34 5.29
C ALA A 98 -13.90 18.25 5.00
N THR A 99 -14.18 17.40 4.01
CA THR A 99 -13.21 16.43 3.52
C THR A 99 -13.07 16.57 2.00
N ALA A 100 -11.90 16.20 1.50
CA ALA A 100 -11.65 16.09 0.07
C ALA A 100 -11.23 14.66 -0.26
N THR A 101 -11.55 14.22 -1.47
CA THR A 101 -11.10 12.92 -1.94
C THR A 101 -9.85 13.11 -2.79
N ALA A 102 -8.80 12.35 -2.48
CA ALA A 102 -7.62 12.24 -3.32
C ALA A 102 -7.61 10.86 -3.95
N SER A 103 -7.06 10.75 -5.15
CA SER A 103 -7.01 9.48 -5.87
C SER A 103 -5.83 9.46 -6.84
N GLY A 104 -5.50 8.28 -7.32
CA GLY A 104 -4.43 8.09 -8.29
C GLY A 104 -4.22 6.62 -8.56
N PHE A 105 -3.10 6.33 -9.22
CA PHE A 105 -2.68 4.95 -9.44
C PHE A 105 -1.53 4.61 -8.50
N ALA A 106 -1.49 3.34 -8.07
CA ALA A 106 -0.39 2.81 -7.30
C ALA A 106 0.12 1.55 -7.98
N THR A 107 1.41 1.33 -7.88
CA THR A 107 2.06 0.10 -8.34
C THR A 107 2.76 -0.54 -7.15
N HIS A 108 2.52 -1.83 -6.97
CA HIS A 108 3.15 -2.62 -5.92
C HIS A 108 3.86 -3.81 -6.55
N VAL A 109 5.06 -4.08 -6.07
CA VAL A 109 5.76 -5.35 -6.32
C VAL A 109 5.89 -6.03 -4.97
N PHE A 110 5.39 -7.26 -4.89
CA PHE A 110 5.44 -8.07 -3.67
C PHE A 110 6.41 -9.22 -3.86
N ARG A 111 7.12 -9.57 -2.78
CA ARG A 111 7.91 -10.79 -2.73
C ARG A 111 7.10 -11.88 -2.02
N ARG A 112 7.09 -13.10 -2.58
CA ARG A 112 6.54 -14.25 -1.87
C ARG A 112 7.57 -14.73 -0.87
N ASP A 113 7.16 -14.79 0.38
CA ASP A 113 7.99 -15.39 1.42
C ASP A 113 7.77 -16.90 1.48
N ALA A 114 8.64 -17.60 2.21
CA ALA A 114 8.59 -19.06 2.28
C ALA A 114 7.27 -19.59 2.85
N ASP A 115 6.59 -18.81 3.70
CA ASP A 115 5.29 -19.17 4.27
C ASP A 115 4.11 -18.84 3.35
N GLY A 116 4.39 -18.35 2.13
CA GLY A 116 3.36 -17.99 1.16
C GLY A 116 2.83 -16.58 1.30
N SER A 117 3.22 -15.83 2.34
CA SER A 117 2.78 -14.45 2.50
C SER A 117 3.49 -13.54 1.50
N LEU A 118 2.85 -12.40 1.20
CA LEU A 118 3.41 -11.37 0.36
C LEU A 118 3.90 -10.22 1.22
N LYS A 119 5.13 -9.75 0.93
CA LYS A 119 5.66 -8.52 1.52
C LYS A 119 5.90 -7.52 0.42
N ILE A 120 5.59 -6.25 0.66
CA ILE A 120 5.81 -5.20 -0.33
C ILE A 120 7.30 -4.97 -0.49
N LEU A 121 7.79 -5.11 -1.70
CA LEU A 121 9.19 -4.87 -2.04
C LEU A 121 9.36 -3.49 -2.68
N LEU A 122 8.40 -3.07 -3.50
CA LEU A 122 8.39 -1.75 -4.12
C LEU A 122 6.96 -1.24 -4.14
N HIS A 123 6.77 0.02 -3.77
CA HIS A 123 5.47 0.67 -3.81
C HIS A 123 5.65 2.09 -4.34
N THR A 124 4.93 2.44 -5.39
CA THR A 124 4.89 3.82 -5.89
C THR A 124 3.45 4.25 -6.02
N PHE A 125 3.20 5.55 -5.88
CA PHE A 125 1.89 6.10 -6.20
C PHE A 125 2.02 7.54 -6.68
N ASN A 126 1.00 7.99 -7.40
CA ASN A 126 0.95 9.37 -7.89
C ASN A 126 -0.41 10.01 -7.63
#